data_2dd6c15c9a2b825aa93429ae1b221de6
#
_entry.id   2dd6c15c9a2b825aa93429ae1b221de6
#
_cell.length_a   1.000
_cell.length_b   1.000
_cell.length_c   1.000
_cell.angle_alpha   90.00
_cell.angle_beta   90.00
_cell.angle_gamma   90.00
#
_symmetry.space_group_name_H-M   'P 1'
#
loop_
_entity.id
_entity.type
_entity.pdbx_description
1 polymer ?
#
loop_
_entity_poly.entity_id
_entity_poly.type
_entity_poly.pdbx_seq_one_letter_code
_entity_poly.pdbx_strand_id
1 'polypeptide(L)'
;MIRLRPLKKCDLKQMIDWFQNRLEFMQWCAGKFEYPLTILQLEEYYDRSENDVNTWIMTAMDNDGNPVGHFLMRKADYINNSIHIGFIVIDKNQRGKGYGRELVDSALEYAFGILKVNRVTLGVFENNALAHSCYLSAGFIDENYIESSFQYNNESWGLYEMAAERP
;
A
#
# COMPACT_ATOMS: atom_id res chain seq x y z
N MET A 1 -8.26 11.17 -12.29
CA MET A 1 -8.86 9.80 -12.19
C MET A 1 -7.76 8.78 -12.30
N ILE A 2 -7.74 7.77 -11.42
CA ILE A 2 -6.80 6.65 -11.46
C ILE A 2 -7.47 5.43 -12.09
N ARG A 3 -6.67 4.61 -12.76
CA ARG A 3 -7.07 3.29 -13.24
C ARG A 3 -6.14 2.24 -12.63
N LEU A 4 -6.69 1.09 -12.27
CA LEU A 4 -5.93 -0.02 -11.71
C LEU A 4 -5.67 -1.11 -12.75
N ARG A 5 -4.49 -1.69 -12.70
CA ARG A 5 -4.17 -2.96 -13.36
C ARG A 5 -3.17 -3.77 -12.52
N PRO A 6 -3.05 -5.07 -12.75
CA PRO A 6 -1.96 -5.84 -12.16
C PRO A 6 -0.60 -5.21 -12.47
N LEU A 7 0.31 -5.23 -11.49
CA LEU A 7 1.69 -4.80 -11.68
C LEU A 7 2.37 -5.67 -12.74
N LYS A 8 3.16 -5.04 -13.60
CA LYS A 8 3.98 -5.73 -14.59
C LYS A 8 5.47 -5.49 -14.32
N LYS A 9 6.31 -6.43 -14.74
CA LYS A 9 7.77 -6.30 -14.55
C LYS A 9 8.35 -5.00 -15.14
N CYS A 10 7.75 -4.47 -16.21
CA CYS A 10 8.18 -3.19 -16.80
C CYS A 10 7.94 -1.98 -15.88
N ASP A 11 7.05 -2.07 -14.88
CA ASP A 11 6.77 -0.99 -13.95
C ASP A 11 7.85 -0.87 -12.85
N LEU A 12 8.53 -1.97 -12.54
CA LEU A 12 9.43 -2.06 -11.39
C LEU A 12 10.53 -1.00 -11.40
N LYS A 13 11.08 -0.72 -12.58
CA LYS A 13 12.16 0.26 -12.72
C LYS A 13 11.75 1.67 -12.27
N GLN A 14 10.51 2.06 -12.51
CA GLN A 14 10.00 3.37 -12.11
C GLN A 14 9.81 3.48 -10.59
N MET A 15 9.42 2.38 -9.93
CA MET A 15 9.16 2.36 -8.49
C MET A 15 10.40 2.70 -7.66
N ILE A 16 11.61 2.46 -8.18
CA ILE A 16 12.87 2.75 -7.48
C ILE A 16 12.96 4.23 -7.10
N ASP A 17 12.48 5.12 -7.95
CA ASP A 17 12.60 6.57 -7.78
C ASP A 17 11.38 7.23 -7.08
N TRP A 18 10.41 6.46 -6.61
CA TRP A 18 9.17 7.00 -6.04
C TRP A 18 9.29 7.52 -4.62
N PHE A 19 10.41 7.22 -3.95
CA PHE A 19 10.66 7.65 -2.57
C PHE A 19 11.55 8.88 -2.53
N GLN A 20 11.23 9.82 -1.66
CA GLN A 20 11.99 11.05 -1.51
C GLN A 20 13.23 10.86 -0.63
N ASN A 21 13.12 10.00 0.37
CA ASN A 21 14.18 9.76 1.34
C ASN A 21 14.01 8.39 2.01
N ARG A 22 14.98 8.05 2.84
CA ARG A 22 15.02 6.79 3.58
C ARG A 22 13.86 6.65 4.59
N LEU A 23 13.43 7.74 5.21
CA LEU A 23 12.34 7.72 6.18
C LEU A 23 11.03 7.28 5.51
N GLU A 24 10.66 7.92 4.40
CA GLU A 24 9.46 7.53 3.64
C GLU A 24 9.53 6.08 3.14
N PHE A 25 10.71 5.66 2.69
CA PHE A 25 10.93 4.28 2.28
C PHE A 25 10.66 3.30 3.41
N MET A 26 11.16 3.57 4.62
CA MET A 26 10.94 2.71 5.78
C MET A 26 9.49 2.74 6.25
N GLN A 27 8.82 3.90 6.20
CA GLN A 27 7.38 4.01 6.48
C GLN A 27 6.54 3.18 5.51
N TRP A 28 6.97 3.07 4.25
CA TRP A 28 6.32 2.27 3.23
C TRP A 28 6.50 0.76 3.45
N CYS A 29 7.72 0.32 3.68
CA CYS A 29 8.05 -1.11 3.66
C CYS A 29 8.22 -1.75 5.04
N ALA A 30 8.28 -0.99 6.11
CA ALA A 30 8.50 -1.52 7.48
C ALA A 30 9.69 -2.49 7.55
N GLY A 31 10.80 -2.17 6.90
CA GLY A 31 12.00 -3.00 6.87
C GLY A 31 11.92 -4.28 6.02
N LYS A 32 10.86 -4.44 5.21
CA LYS A 32 10.74 -5.59 4.30
C LYS A 32 11.65 -5.53 3.08
N PHE A 33 12.16 -4.34 2.77
CA PHE A 33 13.18 -4.08 1.77
C PHE A 33 14.34 -3.33 2.40
N GLU A 34 15.52 -3.43 1.78
CA GLU A 34 16.70 -2.67 2.15
C GLU A 34 16.80 -1.36 1.36
N TYR A 35 17.24 -0.31 2.02
CA TYR A 35 17.48 0.98 1.36
C TYR A 35 18.94 1.11 0.92
N PRO A 36 19.21 1.56 -0.34
CA PRO A 36 18.24 1.97 -1.36
C PRO A 36 17.53 0.78 -2.03
N LEU A 37 16.30 1.02 -2.49
CA LEU A 37 15.54 0.01 -3.23
C LEU A 37 16.23 -0.30 -4.55
N THR A 38 16.35 -1.59 -4.88
CA THR A 38 16.98 -2.07 -6.10
C THR A 38 16.01 -2.84 -6.98
N ILE A 39 16.34 -2.95 -8.25
CA ILE A 39 15.53 -3.74 -9.18
C ILE A 39 15.45 -5.22 -8.76
N LEU A 40 16.54 -5.80 -8.25
CA LEU A 40 16.56 -7.18 -7.80
C LEU A 40 15.59 -7.43 -6.65
N GLN A 41 15.51 -6.53 -5.66
CA GLN A 41 14.54 -6.63 -4.58
C GLN A 41 13.10 -6.58 -5.10
N LEU A 42 12.83 -5.72 -6.08
CA LEU A 42 11.49 -5.62 -6.69
C LEU A 42 11.14 -6.84 -7.56
N GLU A 43 12.12 -7.41 -8.28
CA GLU A 43 11.91 -8.66 -9.03
C GLU A 43 11.61 -9.83 -8.11
N GLU A 44 12.33 -9.97 -7.00
CA GLU A 44 12.04 -10.98 -5.96
C GLU A 44 10.66 -10.78 -5.33
N TYR A 45 10.28 -9.54 -5.07
CA TYR A 45 8.96 -9.17 -4.59
C TYR A 45 7.86 -9.55 -5.58
N TYR A 46 8.06 -9.23 -6.86
CA TYR A 46 7.15 -9.59 -7.94
C TYR A 46 6.97 -11.10 -8.02
N ASP A 47 8.06 -11.86 -8.14
CA ASP A 47 8.04 -13.30 -8.30
C ASP A 47 7.40 -14.00 -7.08
N ARG A 48 7.66 -13.51 -5.87
CA ARG A 48 7.05 -14.02 -4.64
C ARG A 48 5.54 -13.77 -4.63
N SER A 49 5.10 -12.59 -5.09
CA SER A 49 3.68 -12.25 -5.15
C SER A 49 2.92 -13.07 -6.19
N GLU A 50 3.54 -13.35 -7.34
CA GLU A 50 2.95 -14.20 -8.38
C GLU A 50 2.77 -15.66 -7.94
N ASN A 51 3.60 -16.13 -7.01
CA ASN A 51 3.52 -17.48 -6.47
C ASN A 51 2.58 -17.62 -5.26
N ASP A 52 2.07 -16.52 -4.71
CA ASP A 52 1.13 -16.51 -3.60
C ASP A 52 -0.31 -16.32 -4.11
N VAL A 53 -1.12 -17.36 -4.02
CA VAL A 53 -2.52 -17.37 -4.49
C VAL A 53 -3.43 -16.39 -3.75
N ASN A 54 -3.01 -15.89 -2.59
CA ASN A 54 -3.78 -14.95 -1.76
C ASN A 54 -3.21 -13.53 -1.79
N THR A 55 -2.38 -13.22 -2.81
CA THR A 55 -1.71 -11.93 -2.96
C THR A 55 -1.88 -11.38 -4.37
N TRP A 56 -2.20 -10.10 -4.47
CA TRP A 56 -2.24 -9.33 -5.71
C TRP A 56 -1.44 -8.05 -5.56
N ILE A 57 -0.63 -7.75 -6.55
CA ILE A 57 0.12 -6.49 -6.63
C ILE A 57 -0.40 -5.65 -7.79
N MET A 58 -0.70 -4.39 -7.50
CA MET A 58 -1.45 -3.52 -8.41
C MET A 58 -0.67 -2.25 -8.72
N THR A 59 -0.76 -1.81 -9.96
CA THR A 59 -0.29 -0.50 -10.42
C THR A 59 -1.47 0.44 -10.58
N ALA A 60 -1.35 1.63 -10.02
CA ALA A 60 -2.23 2.75 -10.29
C ALA A 60 -1.67 3.60 -11.43
N MET A 61 -2.48 3.89 -12.43
CA MET A 61 -2.13 4.67 -13.61
C MET A 61 -2.96 5.94 -13.68
N ASP A 62 -2.36 7.02 -14.20
CA ASP A 62 -3.08 8.25 -14.54
C ASP A 62 -3.94 8.09 -15.81
N ASN A 63 -4.54 9.19 -16.26
CA ASN A 63 -5.40 9.18 -17.46
C ASN A 63 -4.64 8.86 -18.75
N ASP A 64 -3.34 9.12 -18.77
CA ASP A 64 -2.47 8.89 -19.93
C ASP A 64 -1.85 7.48 -19.92
N GLY A 65 -2.14 6.69 -18.87
CA GLY A 65 -1.66 5.32 -18.72
C GLY A 65 -0.27 5.23 -18.09
N ASN A 66 0.25 6.32 -17.52
CA ASN A 66 1.53 6.29 -16.83
C ASN A 66 1.37 5.74 -15.41
N PRO A 67 2.25 4.84 -14.96
CA PRO A 67 2.27 4.40 -13.58
C PRO A 67 2.54 5.56 -12.61
N VAL A 68 1.69 5.75 -11.64
CA VAL A 68 1.77 6.83 -10.64
C VAL A 68 1.71 6.33 -9.20
N GLY A 69 1.40 5.06 -9.00
CA GLY A 69 1.31 4.47 -7.67
C GLY A 69 1.24 2.96 -7.69
N HIS A 70 1.35 2.39 -6.52
CA HIS A 70 1.34 0.95 -6.28
C HIS A 70 0.69 0.62 -4.94
N PHE A 71 0.10 -0.56 -4.84
CA PHE A 71 -0.29 -1.18 -3.58
C PHE A 71 -0.32 -2.71 -3.71
N LEU A 72 -0.29 -3.36 -2.55
CA LEU A 72 -0.36 -4.80 -2.39
C LEU A 72 -1.68 -5.16 -1.72
N MET A 73 -2.37 -6.17 -2.23
CA MET A 73 -3.43 -6.90 -1.52
C MET A 73 -2.89 -8.27 -1.14
N ARG A 74 -3.02 -8.64 0.12
CA ARG A 74 -2.50 -9.90 0.65
C ARG A 74 -3.40 -10.50 1.72
N LYS A 75 -3.12 -11.75 2.09
CA LYS A 75 -3.85 -12.47 3.13
C LYS A 75 -5.35 -12.49 2.86
N ALA A 76 -5.73 -12.74 1.60
CA ALA A 76 -7.14 -12.95 1.27
C ALA A 76 -7.68 -14.12 2.09
N ASP A 77 -8.69 -13.85 2.89
CA ASP A 77 -9.36 -14.83 3.75
C ASP A 77 -10.84 -14.90 3.33
N TYR A 78 -11.15 -15.93 2.57
CA TYR A 78 -12.51 -16.13 2.05
C TYR A 78 -13.47 -16.71 3.09
N ILE A 79 -12.96 -17.22 4.23
CA ILE A 79 -13.80 -17.69 5.33
C ILE A 79 -14.30 -16.50 6.14
N ASN A 80 -13.39 -15.57 6.47
CA ASN A 80 -13.71 -14.36 7.22
C ASN A 80 -14.05 -13.16 6.31
N ASN A 81 -14.05 -13.36 4.99
CA ASN A 81 -14.36 -12.34 3.99
C ASN A 81 -13.53 -11.05 4.16
N SER A 82 -12.21 -11.20 4.32
CA SER A 82 -11.30 -10.08 4.57
C SER A 82 -10.07 -10.11 3.68
N ILE A 83 -9.45 -8.94 3.50
CA ILE A 83 -8.17 -8.77 2.82
C ILE A 83 -7.36 -7.67 3.49
N HIS A 84 -6.04 -7.78 3.45
CA HIS A 84 -5.13 -6.76 3.94
C HIS A 84 -4.50 -6.01 2.76
N ILE A 85 -4.53 -4.68 2.79
CA ILE A 85 -3.81 -3.84 1.84
C ILE A 85 -2.56 -3.24 2.49
N GLY A 86 -1.51 -3.10 1.71
CA GLY A 86 -0.24 -2.55 2.19
C GLY A 86 0.64 -2.09 1.04
N PHE A 87 1.85 -1.65 1.37
CA PHE A 87 2.81 -1.11 0.42
C PHE A 87 2.22 -0.03 -0.50
N ILE A 88 1.32 0.79 0.06
CA ILE A 88 0.66 1.88 -0.66
C ILE A 88 1.69 3.00 -0.87
N VAL A 89 1.92 3.35 -2.12
CA VAL A 89 2.83 4.44 -2.49
C VAL A 89 2.34 5.17 -3.72
N ILE A 90 2.53 6.50 -3.72
CA ILE A 90 2.39 7.36 -4.90
C ILE A 90 3.77 7.91 -5.24
N ASP A 91 4.11 7.92 -6.53
CA ASP A 91 5.30 8.56 -7.05
C ASP A 91 5.44 9.97 -6.45
N LYS A 92 6.59 10.27 -5.85
CA LYS A 92 6.88 11.55 -5.19
C LYS A 92 6.58 12.76 -6.09
N ASN A 93 6.75 12.63 -7.40
CA ASN A 93 6.50 13.68 -8.38
C ASN A 93 5.01 13.85 -8.73
N GLN A 94 4.16 12.92 -8.29
CA GLN A 94 2.72 12.93 -8.56
C GLN A 94 1.88 13.24 -7.32
N ARG A 95 2.52 13.51 -6.18
CA ARG A 95 1.83 13.87 -4.93
C ARG A 95 1.18 15.24 -4.99
N GLY A 96 0.25 15.50 -4.09
CA GLY A 96 -0.50 16.76 -4.04
C GLY A 96 -1.63 16.87 -5.08
N LYS A 97 -1.82 15.86 -5.93
CA LYS A 97 -2.86 15.84 -6.99
C LYS A 97 -4.10 15.03 -6.60
N GLY A 98 -4.19 14.58 -5.36
CA GLY A 98 -5.31 13.74 -4.89
C GLY A 98 -5.16 12.24 -5.18
N TYR A 99 -4.12 11.80 -5.89
CA TYR A 99 -3.95 10.41 -6.29
C TYR A 99 -3.85 9.41 -5.13
N GLY A 100 -3.33 9.83 -3.97
CA GLY A 100 -3.29 8.96 -2.79
C GLY A 100 -4.68 8.55 -2.34
N ARG A 101 -5.61 9.49 -2.26
CA ARG A 101 -7.00 9.22 -1.92
C ARG A 101 -7.71 8.41 -2.99
N GLU A 102 -7.56 8.78 -4.27
CA GLU A 102 -8.15 8.02 -5.39
C GLU A 102 -7.65 6.57 -5.43
N LEU A 103 -6.37 6.34 -5.11
CA LEU A 103 -5.80 4.99 -5.05
C LEU A 103 -6.47 4.15 -3.96
N VAL A 104 -6.63 4.72 -2.76
CA VAL A 104 -7.25 4.02 -1.63
C VAL A 104 -8.72 3.73 -1.93
N ASP A 105 -9.47 4.70 -2.48
CA ASP A 105 -10.86 4.51 -2.89
C ASP A 105 -10.99 3.39 -3.94
N SER A 106 -10.10 3.38 -4.96
CA SER A 106 -10.07 2.36 -5.99
C SER A 106 -9.70 0.97 -5.44
N ALA A 107 -8.81 0.91 -4.45
CA ALA A 107 -8.47 -0.34 -3.78
C ALA A 107 -9.67 -0.91 -2.99
N LEU A 108 -10.43 -0.05 -2.30
CA LEU A 108 -11.66 -0.43 -1.60
C LEU A 108 -12.74 -0.88 -2.60
N GLU A 109 -12.91 -0.16 -3.71
CA GLU A 109 -13.85 -0.54 -4.76
C GLU A 109 -13.50 -1.92 -5.36
N TYR A 110 -12.21 -2.18 -5.60
CA TYR A 110 -11.76 -3.50 -6.06
C TYR A 110 -12.03 -4.59 -5.02
N ALA A 111 -11.70 -4.35 -3.76
CA ALA A 111 -11.92 -5.30 -2.68
C ALA A 111 -13.41 -5.62 -2.47
N PHE A 112 -14.24 -4.61 -2.33
CA PHE A 112 -15.68 -4.78 -2.07
C PHE A 112 -16.47 -5.17 -3.32
N GLY A 113 -16.11 -4.57 -4.48
CA GLY A 113 -16.82 -4.73 -5.74
C GLY A 113 -16.43 -5.98 -6.51
N ILE A 114 -15.14 -6.29 -6.63
CA ILE A 114 -14.61 -7.39 -7.43
C ILE A 114 -14.37 -8.63 -6.56
N LEU A 115 -13.56 -8.51 -5.50
CA LEU A 115 -13.25 -9.64 -4.63
C LEU A 115 -14.41 -10.02 -3.71
N LYS A 116 -15.38 -9.11 -3.52
CA LYS A 116 -16.59 -9.32 -2.71
C LYS A 116 -16.28 -9.59 -1.23
N VAL A 117 -15.13 -9.16 -0.73
CA VAL A 117 -14.85 -9.21 0.70
C VAL A 117 -15.69 -8.19 1.45
N ASN A 118 -15.89 -8.41 2.75
CA ASN A 118 -16.67 -7.50 3.61
C ASN A 118 -15.77 -6.55 4.40
N ARG A 119 -14.47 -6.87 4.51
CA ARG A 119 -13.55 -6.16 5.38
C ARG A 119 -12.19 -5.99 4.71
N VAL A 120 -11.65 -4.78 4.80
CA VAL A 120 -10.30 -4.43 4.35
C VAL A 120 -9.52 -3.87 5.53
N THR A 121 -8.31 -4.37 5.77
CA THR A 121 -7.42 -3.90 6.83
C THR A 121 -6.15 -3.28 6.27
N LEU A 122 -5.53 -2.41 7.02
CA LEU A 122 -4.19 -1.89 6.76
C LEU A 122 -3.50 -1.49 8.06
N GLY A 123 -2.19 -1.27 7.98
CA GLY A 123 -1.41 -0.67 9.05
C GLY A 123 -0.74 0.62 8.59
N VAL A 124 -0.61 1.59 9.49
CA VAL A 124 0.09 2.85 9.23
C VAL A 124 0.87 3.27 10.48
N PHE A 125 2.13 3.66 10.29
CA PHE A 125 2.94 4.16 11.40
C PHE A 125 2.44 5.52 11.89
N GLU A 126 2.51 5.74 13.20
CA GLU A 126 2.07 6.98 13.86
C GLU A 126 2.76 8.24 13.32
N ASN A 127 4.00 8.11 12.87
CA ASN A 127 4.77 9.20 12.27
C ASN A 127 4.43 9.48 10.80
N ASN A 128 3.49 8.74 10.20
CA ASN A 128 2.98 8.98 8.84
C ASN A 128 1.57 9.59 8.88
N ALA A 129 1.47 10.79 9.46
CA ALA A 129 0.19 11.48 9.67
C ALA A 129 -0.59 11.75 8.37
N LEU A 130 0.10 11.98 7.26
CA LEU A 130 -0.55 12.21 5.96
C LEU A 130 -1.26 10.96 5.45
N ALA A 131 -0.62 9.80 5.53
CA ALA A 131 -1.24 8.53 5.16
C ALA A 131 -2.41 8.18 6.10
N HIS A 132 -2.22 8.33 7.41
CA HIS A 132 -3.26 8.10 8.41
C HIS A 132 -4.51 8.95 8.13
N SER A 133 -4.35 10.26 7.93
CA SER A 133 -5.46 11.16 7.57
C SER A 133 -6.12 10.77 6.24
N CYS A 134 -5.35 10.33 5.26
CA CYS A 134 -5.87 9.85 3.98
C CYS A 134 -6.77 8.62 4.18
N TYR A 135 -6.34 7.65 4.99
CA TYR A 135 -7.11 6.44 5.27
C TYR A 135 -8.39 6.72 6.07
N LEU A 136 -8.32 7.56 7.10
CA LEU A 136 -9.51 8.02 7.83
C LEU A 136 -10.53 8.65 6.88
N SER A 137 -10.06 9.53 5.99
CA SER A 137 -10.95 10.18 5.02
C SER A 137 -11.56 9.21 4.02
N ALA A 138 -10.91 8.07 3.73
CA ALA A 138 -11.40 7.01 2.86
C ALA A 138 -12.40 6.05 3.54
N GLY A 139 -12.65 6.22 4.83
CA GLY A 139 -13.62 5.41 5.58
C GLY A 139 -13.01 4.32 6.43
N PHE A 140 -11.67 4.26 6.54
CA PHE A 140 -11.03 3.44 7.55
C PHE A 140 -11.21 4.02 8.94
N ILE A 141 -11.28 3.17 9.94
CA ILE A 141 -11.28 3.54 11.36
C ILE A 141 -10.09 2.89 12.07
N ASP A 142 -9.57 3.55 13.10
CA ASP A 142 -8.56 2.96 13.97
C ASP A 142 -9.22 1.90 14.86
N GLU A 143 -8.73 0.67 14.80
CA GLU A 143 -9.20 -0.43 15.64
C GLU A 143 -8.25 -0.75 16.77
N ASN A 144 -6.96 -0.61 16.52
CA ASN A 144 -5.92 -0.92 17.48
C ASN A 144 -4.71 -0.03 17.28
N TYR A 145 -3.95 0.16 18.35
CA TYR A 145 -2.66 0.83 18.34
C TYR A 145 -1.62 -0.05 19.02
N ILE A 146 -0.52 -0.31 18.32
CA ILE A 146 0.59 -1.11 18.83
C ILE A 146 1.74 -0.17 19.12
N GLU A 147 2.00 0.07 20.40
CA GLU A 147 3.16 0.82 20.84
C GLU A 147 4.45 0.07 20.48
N SER A 148 5.45 0.79 20.01
CA SER A 148 6.76 0.21 19.69
C SER A 148 6.73 -0.97 18.69
N SER A 149 5.88 -0.87 17.69
CA SER A 149 5.69 -1.92 16.66
C SER A 149 6.93 -2.11 15.78
N PHE A 150 7.72 -1.06 15.57
CA PHE A 150 8.86 -1.08 14.67
C PHE A 150 10.01 -0.27 15.24
N GLN A 151 11.22 -0.82 15.18
CA GLN A 151 12.46 -0.14 15.61
C GLN A 151 13.21 0.36 14.38
N TYR A 152 13.49 1.68 14.36
CA TYR A 152 14.24 2.30 13.29
C TYR A 152 15.27 3.28 13.85
N ASN A 153 16.55 2.99 13.61
CA ASN A 153 17.66 3.67 14.29
C ASN A 153 17.47 3.55 15.80
N ASN A 154 17.44 4.65 16.53
CA ASN A 154 17.21 4.67 17.98
C ASN A 154 15.76 5.08 18.33
N GLU A 155 14.87 5.04 17.35
CA GLU A 155 13.46 5.39 17.50
C GLU A 155 12.59 4.13 17.50
N SER A 156 11.50 4.21 18.24
CA SER A 156 10.44 3.20 18.26
C SER A 156 9.19 3.81 17.68
N TRP A 157 8.63 3.16 16.64
CA TRP A 157 7.42 3.66 15.96
C TRP A 157 6.21 2.85 16.38
N GLY A 158 5.15 3.54 16.76
CA GLY A 158 3.83 2.94 16.96
C GLY A 158 3.12 2.72 15.61
N LEU A 159 2.18 1.78 15.62
CA LEU A 159 1.40 1.38 14.46
C LEU A 159 -0.10 1.48 14.78
N TYR A 160 -0.85 2.19 13.96
CA TYR A 160 -2.30 2.07 13.92
C TYR A 160 -2.70 0.90 13.01
N GLU A 161 -3.48 -0.02 13.54
CA GLU A 161 -4.20 -1.00 12.75
C GLU A 161 -5.58 -0.46 12.45
N MET A 162 -5.89 -0.35 11.16
CA MET A 162 -7.11 0.27 10.67
C MET A 162 -7.93 -0.71 9.84
N ALA A 163 -9.24 -0.52 9.84
CA ALA A 163 -10.14 -1.32 9.02
C ALA A 163 -11.23 -0.47 8.37
N ALA A 164 -11.69 -0.92 7.21
CA ALA A 164 -12.89 -0.45 6.53
C ALA A 164 -13.83 -1.63 6.29
N GLU A 165 -15.10 -1.44 6.60
CA GLU A 165 -16.15 -2.42 6.34
C GLU A 165 -16.89 -2.06 5.05
N ARG A 166 -17.40 -3.08 4.38
CA ARG A 166 -18.22 -2.91 3.19
C ARG A 166 -19.51 -2.16 3.56
N PRO A 167 -19.85 -1.07 2.86
CA PRO A 167 -21.12 -0.33 3.08
C PRO A 167 -22.37 -1.18 2.89
#